data_caa5060baf6eabdd5dfac3c4aed933a4
#
_entry.id   caa5060baf6eabdd5dfac3c4aed933a4
#
_cell.length_a   1.000
_cell.length_b   1.000
_cell.length_c   1.000
_cell.angle_alpha   90.00
_cell.angle_beta   90.00
_cell.angle_gamma   90.00
#
_symmetry.space_group_name_H-M   'P 1'
#
loop_
_entity.id
_entity.type
_entity.pdbx_description
1 polymer ?
#
loop_
_entity_poly.entity_id
_entity_poly.type
_entity_poly.pdbx_seq_one_letter_code
_entity_poly.pdbx_strand_id
1 'polypeptide(L)'
;ESLLAVVHADGNNMGSKISQMLKGVTDYDTCVTRMRYFTRNTAQAFTEEGLQAMRDCRERLRDIYCNVYRDSAFLFRTVIADGDDLTFICNARFAMEYVRAYLESVQNYHARNGSEWEYSSCAGICIFHSHYPFARAYSMAEQACDNAKRKVHDRAASESDQPSQNGGFPEE
;
A
#
# COMPACT_ATOMS: atom_id res chain seq x y z
N GLU A 1 1.28 -21.96 20.33
CA GLU A 1 0.70 -20.60 20.35
C GLU A 1 0.68 -20.02 18.93
N SER A 2 -0.47 -19.48 18.54
CA SER A 2 -0.64 -18.91 17.21
C SER A 2 -0.21 -17.44 17.23
N LEU A 3 0.82 -17.10 16.46
CA LEU A 3 1.21 -15.71 16.18
C LEU A 3 0.36 -15.20 15.04
N LEU A 4 -0.29 -14.06 15.29
CA LEU A 4 -1.02 -13.28 14.30
C LEU A 4 -0.22 -12.04 13.89
N ALA A 5 -0.52 -11.52 12.75
CA ALA A 5 -0.10 -10.19 12.35
C ALA A 5 -1.33 -9.34 12.04
N VAL A 6 -1.33 -8.11 12.51
CA VAL A 6 -2.16 -7.05 11.97
C VAL A 6 -1.28 -6.17 11.08
N VAL A 7 -1.80 -5.85 9.92
CA VAL A 7 -1.16 -4.99 8.93
C VAL A 7 -2.05 -3.77 8.72
N HIS A 8 -1.45 -2.60 8.73
CA HIS A 8 -2.07 -1.37 8.28
C HIS A 8 -1.25 -0.83 7.10
N ALA A 9 -1.91 -0.55 5.99
CA ALA A 9 -1.31 0.03 4.80
C ALA A 9 -2.12 1.24 4.37
N ASP A 10 -1.43 2.31 3.93
CA ASP A 10 -2.04 3.58 3.58
C ASP A 10 -1.29 4.22 2.41
N GLY A 11 -2.03 4.85 1.51
CA GLY A 11 -1.52 5.47 0.29
C GLY A 11 -0.61 6.67 0.55
N ASN A 12 0.39 6.83 -0.30
CA ASN A 12 1.33 7.95 -0.20
C ASN A 12 0.85 9.16 -1.00
N ASN A 13 0.96 10.36 -0.40
CA ASN A 13 0.73 11.64 -1.07
C ASN A 13 -0.65 11.82 -1.70
N MET A 14 -1.69 11.15 -1.17
CA MET A 14 -3.05 11.22 -1.74
C MET A 14 -3.61 12.63 -1.69
N GLY A 15 -3.43 13.36 -0.58
CA GLY A 15 -3.84 14.75 -0.46
C GLY A 15 -3.19 15.68 -1.48
N SER A 16 -1.89 15.50 -1.75
CA SER A 16 -1.16 16.27 -2.77
C SER A 16 -1.68 15.99 -4.17
N LYS A 17 -1.99 14.73 -4.50
CA LYS A 17 -2.58 14.33 -5.78
C LYS A 17 -3.95 15.01 -5.99
N ILE A 18 -4.81 15.00 -4.97
CA ILE A 18 -6.11 15.67 -5.00
C ILE A 18 -5.92 17.17 -5.21
N SER A 19 -5.02 17.80 -4.46
CA SER A 19 -4.75 19.23 -4.58
C SER A 19 -4.24 19.61 -5.97
N GLN A 20 -3.37 18.80 -6.57
CA GLN A 20 -2.86 19.00 -7.92
C GLN A 20 -3.97 18.84 -8.97
N MET A 21 -4.79 17.80 -8.84
CA MET A 21 -5.90 17.51 -9.75
C MET A 21 -6.95 18.63 -9.77
N LEU A 22 -7.21 19.25 -8.62
CA LEU A 22 -8.19 20.32 -8.48
C LEU A 22 -7.60 21.72 -8.73
N LYS A 23 -6.31 21.85 -8.97
CA LYS A 23 -5.67 23.13 -9.22
C LYS A 23 -6.30 23.85 -10.42
N GLY A 24 -6.79 25.08 -10.19
CA GLY A 24 -7.44 25.90 -11.21
C GLY A 24 -8.88 25.51 -11.55
N VAL A 25 -9.46 24.53 -10.88
CA VAL A 25 -10.87 24.19 -11.03
C VAL A 25 -11.71 25.16 -10.20
N THR A 26 -12.62 25.88 -10.85
CA THR A 26 -13.50 26.88 -10.21
C THR A 26 -14.97 26.50 -10.25
N ASP A 27 -15.33 25.54 -11.11
CA ASP A 27 -16.71 25.12 -11.26
C ASP A 27 -16.97 23.79 -10.51
N TYR A 28 -18.18 23.69 -9.93
CA TYR A 28 -18.59 22.58 -9.08
C TYR A 28 -18.69 21.24 -9.84
N ASP A 29 -19.24 21.25 -11.04
CA ASP A 29 -19.50 20.03 -11.81
C ASP A 29 -18.18 19.38 -12.28
N THR A 30 -17.22 20.19 -12.70
CA THR A 30 -15.86 19.73 -13.01
C THR A 30 -15.15 19.17 -11.78
N CYS A 31 -15.29 19.85 -10.63
CA CYS A 31 -14.73 19.35 -9.36
C CYS A 31 -15.28 17.98 -9.01
N VAL A 32 -16.60 17.81 -9.01
CA VAL A 32 -17.27 16.53 -8.71
C VAL A 32 -16.87 15.44 -9.71
N THR A 33 -16.79 15.76 -10.99
CA THR A 33 -16.41 14.80 -12.03
C THR A 33 -14.98 14.31 -11.83
N ARG A 34 -14.02 15.20 -11.58
CA ARG A 34 -12.62 14.86 -11.31
C ARG A 34 -12.47 14.03 -10.02
N MET A 35 -13.17 14.42 -8.96
CA MET A 35 -13.15 13.67 -7.70
C MET A 35 -13.70 12.25 -7.86
N ARG A 36 -14.82 12.08 -8.57
CA ARG A 36 -15.37 10.75 -8.86
C ARG A 36 -14.41 9.87 -9.67
N TYR A 37 -13.77 10.44 -10.67
CA TYR A 37 -12.77 9.74 -11.47
C TYR A 37 -11.58 9.31 -10.61
N PHE A 38 -11.02 10.21 -9.81
CA PHE A 38 -9.92 9.92 -8.90
C PHE A 38 -10.27 8.83 -7.88
N THR A 39 -11.42 8.96 -7.20
CA THR A 39 -11.88 8.00 -6.19
C THR A 39 -12.08 6.60 -6.80
N ARG A 40 -12.64 6.52 -8.03
CA ARG A 40 -12.81 5.23 -8.72
C ARG A 40 -11.47 4.58 -9.05
N ASN A 41 -10.52 5.33 -9.58
CA ASN A 41 -9.18 4.80 -9.89
C ASN A 41 -8.44 4.38 -8.61
N THR A 42 -8.57 5.15 -7.54
CA THR A 42 -7.99 4.79 -6.23
C THR A 42 -8.60 3.49 -5.71
N ALA A 43 -9.91 3.37 -5.68
CA ALA A 43 -10.58 2.13 -5.25
C ALA A 43 -10.17 0.93 -6.12
N GLN A 44 -10.07 1.10 -7.43
CA GLN A 44 -9.62 0.04 -8.32
C GLN A 44 -8.18 -0.40 -8.02
N ALA A 45 -7.25 0.55 -7.84
CA ALA A 45 -5.85 0.26 -7.58
C ALA A 45 -5.63 -0.42 -6.23
N PHE A 46 -6.20 0.15 -5.17
CA PHE A 46 -5.93 -0.28 -3.79
C PHE A 46 -6.87 -1.40 -3.34
N THR A 47 -8.17 -1.23 -3.55
CA THR A 47 -9.16 -2.17 -3.03
C THR A 47 -9.38 -3.36 -3.97
N GLU A 48 -9.58 -3.14 -5.26
CA GLU A 48 -9.91 -4.25 -6.17
C GLU A 48 -8.67 -5.04 -6.57
N GLU A 49 -7.70 -4.42 -7.24
CA GLU A 49 -6.49 -5.10 -7.73
C GLU A 49 -5.53 -5.44 -6.59
N GLY A 50 -5.38 -4.56 -5.58
CA GLY A 50 -4.53 -4.82 -4.43
C GLY A 50 -5.00 -6.05 -3.64
N LEU A 51 -6.30 -6.17 -3.34
CA LEU A 51 -6.84 -7.35 -2.67
C LEU A 51 -6.82 -8.59 -3.58
N GLN A 52 -6.97 -8.43 -4.89
CA GLN A 52 -6.84 -9.55 -5.81
C GLN A 52 -5.42 -10.11 -5.81
N ALA A 53 -4.40 -9.26 -5.83
CA ALA A 53 -2.99 -9.69 -5.72
C ALA A 53 -2.70 -10.45 -4.41
N MET A 54 -3.34 -10.05 -3.31
CA MET A 54 -3.26 -10.79 -2.04
C MET A 54 -3.95 -12.16 -2.12
N ARG A 55 -5.10 -12.26 -2.79
CA ARG A 55 -5.79 -13.55 -3.01
C ARG A 55 -4.94 -14.49 -3.87
N ASP A 56 -4.35 -13.98 -4.94
CA ASP A 56 -3.46 -14.75 -5.81
C ASP A 56 -2.19 -15.20 -5.06
N CYS A 57 -1.65 -14.35 -4.20
CA CYS A 57 -0.55 -14.69 -3.30
C CYS A 57 -0.95 -15.83 -2.35
N ARG A 58 -2.16 -15.77 -1.77
CA ARG A 58 -2.69 -16.82 -0.90
C ARG A 58 -2.73 -18.17 -1.62
N GLU A 59 -3.24 -18.24 -2.85
CA GLU A 59 -3.32 -19.47 -3.61
C GLU A 59 -1.91 -20.04 -3.88
N ARG A 60 -0.95 -19.19 -4.28
CA ARG A 60 0.45 -19.62 -4.46
C ARG A 60 1.06 -20.16 -3.17
N LEU A 61 0.86 -19.50 -2.04
CA LEU A 61 1.36 -19.96 -0.75
C LEU A 61 0.74 -21.31 -0.35
N ARG A 62 -0.54 -21.48 -0.60
CA ARG A 62 -1.25 -22.74 -0.37
C ARG A 62 -0.65 -23.87 -1.21
N ASP A 63 -0.44 -23.65 -2.51
CA ASP A 63 0.12 -24.65 -3.42
C ASP A 63 1.53 -25.09 -3.00
N ILE A 64 2.35 -24.15 -2.51
CA ILE A 64 3.73 -24.44 -2.07
C ILE A 64 3.76 -25.19 -0.72
N TYR A 65 2.88 -24.80 0.20
CA TYR A 65 2.98 -25.21 1.61
C TYR A 65 1.82 -26.08 2.10
N CYS A 66 0.95 -26.59 1.23
CA CYS A 66 -0.23 -27.39 1.61
C CYS A 66 0.13 -28.68 2.39
N ASN A 67 1.33 -29.23 2.19
CA ASN A 67 1.82 -30.41 2.92
C ASN A 67 2.36 -30.07 4.33
N VAL A 68 2.57 -28.78 4.63
CA VAL A 68 3.17 -28.31 5.90
C VAL A 68 2.14 -27.66 6.80
N TYR A 69 1.21 -26.90 6.20
CA TYR A 69 0.23 -26.12 6.93
C TYR A 69 -1.19 -26.48 6.53
N ARG A 70 -2.11 -26.34 7.49
CA ARG A 70 -3.55 -26.44 7.22
C ARG A 70 -4.00 -25.24 6.39
N ASP A 71 -5.03 -25.42 5.59
CA ASP A 71 -5.60 -24.36 4.73
C ASP A 71 -5.95 -23.06 5.50
N SER A 72 -6.41 -23.19 6.73
CA SER A 72 -6.68 -22.02 7.59
C SER A 72 -5.46 -21.14 7.89
N ALA A 73 -4.22 -21.67 7.75
CA ALA A 73 -3.02 -20.89 7.98
C ALA A 73 -2.78 -19.81 6.90
N PHE A 74 -3.34 -20.00 5.71
CA PHE A 74 -3.21 -19.08 4.58
C PHE A 74 -4.30 -18.00 4.52
N LEU A 75 -5.25 -18.04 5.46
CA LEU A 75 -6.33 -17.06 5.48
C LEU A 75 -5.83 -15.69 5.94
N PHE A 76 -6.29 -14.66 5.27
CA PHE A 76 -6.27 -13.30 5.78
C PHE A 76 -7.70 -12.76 5.87
N ARG A 77 -7.92 -11.84 6.78
CA ARG A 77 -9.22 -11.19 6.98
C ARG A 77 -9.04 -9.68 6.93
N THR A 78 -9.66 -9.04 5.98
CA THR A 78 -9.74 -7.58 5.91
C THR A 78 -10.63 -7.05 7.04
N VAL A 79 -10.16 -6.00 7.70
CA VAL A 79 -10.87 -5.26 8.74
C VAL A 79 -11.34 -3.92 8.16
N ILE A 80 -10.46 -3.24 7.43
CA ILE A 80 -10.73 -2.01 6.69
C ILE A 80 -10.22 -2.23 5.27
N ALA A 81 -10.99 -1.83 4.27
CA ALA A 81 -10.58 -1.75 2.87
C ALA A 81 -11.43 -0.66 2.21
N ASP A 82 -10.96 0.57 2.30
CA ASP A 82 -11.68 1.75 1.81
C ASP A 82 -10.70 2.78 1.23
N GLY A 83 -10.88 3.07 -0.05
CA GLY A 83 -9.98 3.97 -0.77
C GLY A 83 -8.55 3.44 -0.79
N ASP A 84 -7.63 4.19 -0.22
CA ASP A 84 -6.21 3.90 -0.09
C ASP A 84 -5.83 3.24 1.25
N ASP A 85 -6.81 3.04 2.14
CA ASP A 85 -6.61 2.49 3.48
C ASP A 85 -6.95 0.99 3.51
N LEU A 86 -6.00 0.19 3.94
CA LEU A 86 -6.14 -1.26 4.10
C LEU A 86 -5.67 -1.70 5.48
N THR A 87 -6.56 -2.36 6.21
CA THR A 87 -6.19 -3.08 7.44
C THR A 87 -6.64 -4.53 7.34
N PHE A 88 -5.74 -5.46 7.60
CA PHE A 88 -6.06 -6.88 7.63
C PHE A 88 -5.31 -7.63 8.73
N ILE A 89 -5.82 -8.82 9.06
CA ILE A 89 -5.21 -9.77 10.01
C ILE A 89 -4.91 -11.05 9.27
N CYS A 90 -3.75 -11.65 9.53
CA CYS A 90 -3.36 -12.94 8.98
C CYS A 90 -2.46 -13.72 9.95
N ASN A 91 -2.07 -14.93 9.56
CA ASN A 91 -0.97 -15.63 10.22
C ASN A 91 0.32 -14.85 10.03
N ALA A 92 1.05 -14.59 11.13
CA ALA A 92 2.28 -13.79 11.13
C ALA A 92 3.33 -14.29 10.13
N ARG A 93 3.36 -15.59 9.86
CA ARG A 93 4.29 -16.24 8.94
C ARG A 93 4.18 -15.75 7.50
N PHE A 94 2.98 -15.38 7.07
CA PHE A 94 2.69 -14.97 5.70
C PHE A 94 2.43 -13.46 5.54
N ALA A 95 2.54 -12.69 6.61
CA ALA A 95 2.23 -11.27 6.60
C ALA A 95 3.08 -10.49 5.58
N MET A 96 4.39 -10.75 5.52
CA MET A 96 5.30 -10.09 4.58
C MET A 96 4.97 -10.40 3.13
N GLU A 97 4.59 -11.65 2.82
CA GLU A 97 4.23 -12.05 1.46
C GLU A 97 2.95 -11.34 0.99
N TYR A 98 1.95 -11.23 1.85
CA TYR A 98 0.73 -10.48 1.54
C TYR A 98 0.99 -8.99 1.36
N VAL A 99 1.79 -8.39 2.25
CA VAL A 99 2.15 -6.96 2.14
C VAL A 99 2.91 -6.71 0.85
N ARG A 100 3.89 -7.54 0.51
CA ARG A 100 4.65 -7.41 -0.73
C ARG A 100 3.74 -7.49 -1.96
N ALA A 101 2.88 -8.50 -2.03
CA ALA A 101 1.96 -8.67 -3.15
C ALA A 101 1.03 -7.46 -3.31
N TYR A 102 0.52 -6.92 -2.21
CA TYR A 102 -0.31 -5.72 -2.19
C TYR A 102 0.43 -4.48 -2.68
N LEU A 103 1.59 -4.17 -2.08
CA LEU A 103 2.37 -2.98 -2.41
C LEU A 103 2.87 -3.00 -3.86
N GLU A 104 3.34 -4.14 -4.36
CA GLU A 104 3.75 -4.33 -5.76
C GLU A 104 2.57 -4.13 -6.72
N SER A 105 1.38 -4.62 -6.36
CA SER A 105 0.17 -4.41 -7.16
C SER A 105 -0.19 -2.94 -7.29
N VAL A 106 -0.23 -2.22 -6.17
CA VAL A 106 -0.53 -0.78 -6.12
C VAL A 106 0.49 0.02 -6.92
N GLN A 107 1.79 -0.24 -6.70
CA GLN A 107 2.88 0.47 -7.37
C GLN A 107 2.87 0.28 -8.89
N ASN A 108 2.53 -0.91 -9.36
CA ASN A 108 2.53 -1.24 -10.79
C ASN A 108 1.18 -0.94 -11.48
N TYR A 109 0.19 -0.39 -10.77
CA TYR A 109 -1.14 -0.14 -11.31
C TYR A 109 -1.12 0.79 -12.53
N HIS A 110 -0.39 1.91 -12.45
CA HIS A 110 -0.22 2.86 -13.55
C HIS A 110 0.29 2.16 -14.82
N ALA A 111 1.37 1.39 -14.71
CA ALA A 111 2.00 0.72 -15.85
C ALA A 111 1.08 -0.34 -16.48
N ARG A 112 0.25 -1.04 -15.66
CA ARG A 112 -0.67 -2.08 -16.16
C ARG A 112 -1.92 -1.52 -16.80
N ASN A 113 -2.46 -0.44 -16.27
CA ASN A 113 -3.80 0.05 -16.63
C ASN A 113 -3.77 1.37 -17.44
N GLY A 114 -2.59 1.94 -17.70
CA GLY A 114 -2.45 3.25 -18.34
C GLY A 114 -3.12 4.37 -17.54
N SER A 115 -3.16 4.22 -16.20
CA SER A 115 -3.74 5.22 -15.30
C SER A 115 -3.00 6.54 -15.41
N GLU A 116 -3.69 7.64 -15.28
CA GLU A 116 -3.11 8.98 -15.15
C GLU A 116 -2.30 9.14 -13.84
N TRP A 117 -2.60 8.29 -12.84
CA TRP A 117 -2.04 8.39 -11.50
C TRP A 117 -1.05 7.27 -11.21
N GLU A 118 0.14 7.65 -10.76
CA GLU A 118 1.09 6.75 -10.12
C GLU A 118 0.74 6.63 -8.63
N TYR A 119 0.47 5.40 -8.20
CA TYR A 119 0.16 5.12 -6.80
C TYR A 119 1.34 4.43 -6.12
N SER A 120 1.48 4.69 -4.84
CA SER A 120 2.34 3.95 -3.93
C SER A 120 1.71 3.92 -2.55
N SER A 121 2.10 2.95 -1.75
CA SER A 121 1.61 2.78 -0.39
C SER A 121 2.75 2.39 0.53
N CYS A 122 2.62 2.73 1.80
CA CYS A 122 3.45 2.20 2.88
C CYS A 122 2.62 1.26 3.73
N ALA A 123 3.28 0.32 4.40
CA ALA A 123 2.62 -0.60 5.32
C ALA A 123 3.41 -0.75 6.61
N GLY A 124 2.68 -0.92 7.71
CA GLY A 124 3.20 -1.29 9.01
C GLY A 124 2.65 -2.65 9.43
N ILE A 125 3.48 -3.47 10.06
CA ILE A 125 3.14 -4.81 10.52
C ILE A 125 3.41 -4.91 12.01
N CYS A 126 2.42 -5.35 12.78
CA CYS A 126 2.61 -5.75 14.17
C CYS A 126 2.32 -7.25 14.30
N ILE A 127 3.31 -8.01 14.79
CA ILE A 127 3.17 -9.43 15.13
C ILE A 127 2.83 -9.55 16.61
N PHE A 128 1.80 -10.31 16.92
CA PHE A 128 1.29 -10.44 18.29
C PHE A 128 0.71 -11.83 18.58
N HIS A 129 0.64 -12.19 19.85
CA HIS A 129 -0.04 -13.41 20.31
C HIS A 129 -1.57 -13.22 20.23
N SER A 130 -2.29 -14.28 19.90
CA SER A 130 -3.75 -14.24 19.71
C SER A 130 -4.54 -13.66 20.90
N HIS A 131 -3.97 -13.67 22.11
CA HIS A 131 -4.56 -13.10 23.32
C HIS A 131 -4.16 -11.64 23.60
N TYR A 132 -3.27 -11.06 22.77
CA TYR A 132 -2.88 -9.66 22.94
C TYR A 132 -3.99 -8.71 22.49
N PRO A 133 -4.23 -7.59 23.18
CA PRO A 133 -5.29 -6.65 22.80
C PRO A 133 -5.10 -6.11 21.38
N PHE A 134 -6.08 -6.39 20.51
CA PHE A 134 -6.04 -5.99 19.11
C PHE A 134 -5.82 -4.49 18.90
N ALA A 135 -6.50 -3.64 19.68
CA ALA A 135 -6.36 -2.19 19.56
C ALA A 135 -4.90 -1.70 19.75
N ARG A 136 -4.15 -2.34 20.65
CA ARG A 136 -2.73 -2.02 20.83
C ARG A 136 -1.88 -2.52 19.67
N ALA A 137 -2.13 -3.73 19.19
CA ALA A 137 -1.43 -4.28 18.03
C ALA A 137 -1.68 -3.42 16.77
N TYR A 138 -2.92 -2.99 16.56
CA TYR A 138 -3.29 -2.08 15.48
C TYR A 138 -2.54 -0.74 15.58
N SER A 139 -2.55 -0.09 16.75
CA SER A 139 -1.83 1.18 16.94
C SER A 139 -0.33 1.06 16.68
N MET A 140 0.27 -0.09 16.99
CA MET A 140 1.69 -0.35 16.67
C MET A 140 1.91 -0.51 15.16
N ALA A 141 1.00 -1.17 14.44
CA ALA A 141 1.06 -1.29 12.99
C ALA A 141 0.88 0.08 12.31
N GLU A 142 -0.07 0.88 12.76
CA GLU A 142 -0.28 2.26 12.30
C GLU A 142 0.98 3.12 12.49
N GLN A 143 1.57 3.13 13.69
CA GLN A 143 2.83 3.84 13.95
C GLN A 143 3.98 3.36 13.06
N ALA A 144 4.06 2.05 12.77
CA ALA A 144 5.07 1.51 11.88
C ALA A 144 4.86 1.98 10.43
N CYS A 145 3.61 2.08 9.96
CA CYS A 145 3.25 2.65 8.68
C CYS A 145 3.64 4.12 8.58
N ASP A 146 3.33 4.93 9.59
CA ASP A 146 3.70 6.34 9.67
C ASP A 146 5.23 6.54 9.65
N ASN A 147 5.96 5.66 10.33
CA ASN A 147 7.42 5.68 10.29
C ASN A 147 7.97 5.38 8.90
N ALA A 148 7.35 4.44 8.18
CA ALA A 148 7.72 4.13 6.81
C ALA A 148 7.44 5.31 5.87
N LYS A 149 6.28 5.96 5.99
CA LYS A 149 5.93 7.16 5.22
C LYS A 149 6.93 8.29 5.44
N ARG A 150 7.30 8.58 6.68
CA ARG A 150 8.32 9.62 6.99
C ARG A 150 9.64 9.33 6.29
N LYS A 151 10.14 8.09 6.34
CA LYS A 151 11.38 7.71 5.67
C LYS A 151 11.32 7.87 4.15
N VAL A 152 10.17 7.58 3.53
CA VAL A 152 9.96 7.80 2.09
C VAL A 152 10.03 9.29 1.75
N HIS A 153 9.40 10.15 2.57
CA HIS A 153 9.44 11.61 2.40
C HIS A 153 10.85 12.17 2.56
N ASP A 154 11.57 11.76 3.61
CA ASP A 154 12.93 12.23 3.87
C ASP A 154 13.90 11.85 2.73
N ARG A 155 13.71 10.64 2.16
CA ARG A 155 14.50 10.17 1.03
C ARG A 155 14.22 10.96 -0.25
N ALA A 156 12.95 11.21 -0.55
CA ALA A 156 12.57 12.02 -1.71
C ALA A 156 13.10 13.47 -1.61
N ALA A 157 13.10 14.05 -0.40
CA ALA A 157 13.66 15.37 -0.15
C ALA A 157 15.19 15.39 -0.36
N SER A 158 15.91 14.37 0.10
CA SER A 158 17.36 14.29 -0.07
C SER A 158 17.81 14.04 -1.52
N GLU A 159 16.99 13.35 -2.33
CA GLU A 159 17.26 13.12 -3.75
C GLU A 159 17.00 14.39 -4.61
N SER A 160 16.07 15.26 -4.19
CA SER A 160 15.80 16.53 -4.87
C SER A 160 16.88 17.61 -4.61
N ASP A 161 17.65 17.49 -3.55
CA ASP A 161 18.73 18.43 -3.17
C ASP A 161 20.10 18.07 -3.76
N GLN A 162 20.24 16.98 -4.53
CA GLN A 162 21.48 16.68 -5.22
C GLN A 162 21.55 17.47 -6.52
N PRO A 163 22.51 18.41 -6.70
CA PRO A 163 22.72 19.11 -7.95
C PRO A 163 23.14 18.07 -9.01
N SER A 164 22.47 18.12 -10.18
CA SER A 164 22.81 17.33 -11.34
C SER A 164 24.30 17.54 -11.68
N GLN A 165 25.12 16.55 -11.37
CA GLN A 165 26.50 16.49 -11.88
C GLN A 165 26.44 16.18 -13.37
N ASN A 166 26.19 17.20 -14.18
CA ASN A 166 26.53 17.17 -15.60
C ASN A 166 28.05 17.20 -15.68
N GLY A 167 28.66 16.03 -15.75
CA GLY A 167 30.04 15.85 -16.12
C GLY A 167 30.24 16.29 -17.58
N GLY A 168 30.73 17.52 -17.77
CA GLY A 168 31.24 17.95 -19.01
C GLY A 168 32.45 17.07 -19.36
N PHE A 169 32.42 16.42 -20.51
CA PHE A 169 33.61 15.83 -21.13
C PHE A 169 34.53 16.98 -21.61
N PRO A 170 35.83 16.95 -21.30
CA PRO A 170 36.75 17.86 -21.92
C PRO A 170 36.91 17.43 -23.39
N GLU A 171 36.67 18.37 -24.31
CA GLU A 171 37.11 18.26 -25.68
C GLU A 171 38.66 18.38 -25.75
N GLU A 172 39.30 17.38 -26.28
CA GLU A 172 40.58 17.48 -27.01
C GLU A 172 40.46 16.83 -28.36
#